data_1f91d42cf17fcc6fb074527d5aae09ce
#
_entry.id   1f91d42cf17fcc6fb074527d5aae09ce
#
_cell.length_a   1.000
_cell.length_b   1.000
_cell.length_c   1.000
_cell.angle_alpha   90.00
_cell.angle_beta   90.00
_cell.angle_gamma   90.00
#
_symmetry.space_group_name_H-M   'P 1'
#
loop_
_entity.id
_entity.type
_entity.pdbx_description
1 polymer ?
#
loop_
_entity_poly.entity_id
_entity_poly.type
_entity_poly.pdbx_seq_one_letter_code
_entity_poly.pdbx_strand_id
1 'polypeptide(L)'
;PESSAALGFGFRCGFLGLLHMEIVQERLDREFNMDVITTVPNVSYIVHTKKGEEIEVHNPGGLPDPTLIDHIDEPFIRASVITNTTYIGPIMTLCLGKRGVLLKQEYISGDRVEIHYDLPLGEIVIDFYDKLKSISKGYASFDYHLHDFRPSKLAKLDILLNGEPVDALSTLTHVDNSVTFGRRMCEKLKELIPRQQFDIAIQAAIGAKIIARETIKAVRKDVTAKCYGGDISRKRKLLEKQKEGKKRMKQIGTVEV
;
A
#
# COMPACT_ATOMS: atom_id res chain seq x y z
N PRO A 1 3.04 -19.99 -9.53
CA PRO A 1 2.57 -20.21 -8.17
C PRO A 1 3.42 -19.42 -7.17
N GLU A 2 2.80 -18.83 -6.19
CA GLU A 2 3.45 -18.16 -5.04
C GLU A 2 2.73 -18.56 -3.75
N SER A 3 3.42 -18.48 -2.62
CA SER A 3 2.82 -18.73 -1.31
C SER A 3 3.08 -17.53 -0.39
N SER A 4 2.05 -17.13 0.35
CA SER A 4 2.09 -16.07 1.34
C SER A 4 1.74 -16.67 2.71
N ALA A 5 2.39 -16.19 3.77
CA ALA A 5 2.08 -16.61 5.12
C ALA A 5 0.66 -16.21 5.55
N ALA A 6 0.18 -15.06 5.07
CA ALA A 6 -1.15 -14.53 5.39
C ALA A 6 -2.24 -15.09 4.46
N LEU A 7 -1.97 -15.24 3.15
CA LEU A 7 -2.99 -15.58 2.13
C LEU A 7 -2.91 -17.05 1.68
N GLY A 8 -1.88 -17.79 2.07
CA GLY A 8 -1.68 -19.17 1.64
C GLY A 8 -1.14 -19.30 0.21
N PHE A 9 -1.60 -20.32 -0.50
CA PHE A 9 -1.17 -20.61 -1.87
C PHE A 9 -1.93 -19.75 -2.89
N GLY A 10 -1.19 -19.20 -3.85
CA GLY A 10 -1.75 -18.35 -4.91
C GLY A 10 -0.96 -18.39 -6.19
N PHE A 11 -1.27 -17.45 -7.07
CA PHE A 11 -0.61 -17.30 -8.36
C PHE A 11 -0.26 -15.83 -8.61
N ARG A 12 0.92 -15.60 -9.16
CA ARG A 12 1.23 -14.33 -9.79
C ARG A 12 0.75 -14.39 -11.24
N CYS A 13 -0.07 -13.42 -11.61
CA CYS A 13 -0.66 -13.32 -12.94
C CYS A 13 -0.28 -11.99 -13.59
N GLY A 14 -0.02 -12.00 -14.88
CA GLY A 14 0.12 -10.79 -15.68
C GLY A 14 -1.19 -10.40 -16.32
N PHE A 15 -1.56 -9.13 -16.25
CA PHE A 15 -2.78 -8.58 -16.85
C PHE A 15 -2.46 -7.42 -17.78
N LEU A 16 -3.31 -7.19 -18.78
CA LEU A 16 -3.19 -6.07 -19.72
C LEU A 16 -3.60 -4.72 -19.11
N GLY A 17 -4.15 -4.74 -17.89
CA GLY A 17 -4.59 -3.57 -17.12
C GLY A 17 -5.61 -3.97 -16.05
N LEU A 18 -6.04 -3.00 -15.24
CA LEU A 18 -6.98 -3.25 -14.13
C LEU A 18 -8.32 -3.81 -14.62
N LEU A 19 -8.88 -3.25 -15.69
CA LEU A 19 -10.13 -3.75 -16.28
C LEU A 19 -10.04 -5.23 -16.69
N HIS A 20 -8.90 -5.65 -17.26
CA HIS A 20 -8.69 -7.06 -17.61
C HIS A 20 -8.64 -7.94 -16.35
N MET A 21 -8.01 -7.47 -15.28
CA MET A 21 -7.99 -8.17 -13.99
C MET A 21 -9.40 -8.32 -13.41
N GLU A 22 -10.19 -7.25 -13.39
CA GLU A 22 -11.58 -7.25 -12.90
C GLU A 22 -12.46 -8.24 -13.70
N ILE A 23 -12.35 -8.24 -15.02
CA ILE A 23 -13.08 -9.19 -15.87
C ILE A 23 -12.70 -10.63 -15.55
N VAL A 24 -11.42 -10.93 -15.37
CA VAL A 24 -10.96 -12.28 -15.03
C VAL A 24 -11.47 -12.69 -13.65
N GLN A 25 -11.41 -11.80 -12.66
CA GLN A 25 -11.91 -12.04 -11.31
C GLN A 25 -13.41 -12.32 -11.33
N GLU A 26 -14.20 -11.50 -12.03
CA GLU A 26 -15.65 -11.69 -12.14
C GLU A 26 -16.02 -13.00 -12.87
N ARG A 27 -15.22 -13.41 -13.85
CA ARG A 27 -15.43 -14.70 -14.53
C ARG A 27 -15.10 -15.90 -13.62
N LEU A 28 -14.04 -15.79 -12.80
CA LEU A 28 -13.70 -16.85 -11.83
C LEU A 28 -14.82 -17.02 -10.80
N ASP A 29 -15.39 -15.93 -10.33
CA ASP A 29 -16.53 -15.98 -9.42
C ASP A 29 -17.76 -16.56 -10.09
N ARG A 30 -18.20 -16.01 -11.23
CA ARG A 30 -19.46 -16.40 -11.89
C ARG A 30 -19.44 -17.79 -12.54
N GLU A 31 -18.33 -18.15 -13.21
CA GLU A 31 -18.26 -19.40 -13.99
C GLU A 31 -17.78 -20.58 -13.13
N PHE A 32 -16.93 -20.32 -12.15
CA PHE A 32 -16.30 -21.37 -11.33
C PHE A 32 -16.67 -21.32 -9.86
N ASN A 33 -17.45 -20.30 -9.44
CA ASN A 33 -17.80 -20.03 -8.03
C ASN A 33 -16.55 -19.99 -7.11
N MET A 34 -15.48 -19.35 -7.63
CA MET A 34 -14.21 -19.18 -6.93
C MET A 34 -14.09 -17.75 -6.41
N ASP A 35 -14.11 -17.59 -5.10
CA ASP A 35 -13.78 -16.33 -4.46
C ASP A 35 -12.27 -16.20 -4.37
N VAL A 36 -11.71 -15.19 -5.04
CA VAL A 36 -10.26 -14.95 -5.12
C VAL A 36 -9.91 -13.60 -4.51
N ILE A 37 -8.86 -13.59 -3.69
CA ILE A 37 -8.30 -12.37 -3.12
C ILE A 37 -7.23 -11.84 -4.08
N THR A 38 -7.45 -10.64 -4.61
CA THR A 38 -6.47 -9.96 -5.46
C THR A 38 -5.63 -9.00 -4.61
N THR A 39 -4.32 -9.02 -4.81
CA THR A 39 -3.37 -8.11 -4.17
C THR A 39 -2.98 -6.97 -5.10
N VAL A 40 -2.41 -5.92 -4.54
CA VAL A 40 -1.91 -4.77 -5.30
C VAL A 40 -0.80 -5.21 -6.27
N PRO A 41 -0.81 -4.74 -7.54
CA PRO A 41 0.25 -5.05 -8.49
C PRO A 41 1.60 -4.51 -8.00
N ASN A 42 2.63 -5.36 -8.08
CA ASN A 42 3.99 -5.02 -7.76
C ASN A 42 4.83 -4.84 -9.03
N VAL A 43 5.83 -3.99 -8.95
CA VAL A 43 6.87 -3.87 -9.97
C VAL A 43 8.09 -4.69 -9.57
N SER A 44 8.91 -5.06 -10.57
CA SER A 44 10.19 -5.75 -10.31
C SER A 44 11.26 -4.72 -9.95
N TYR A 45 12.04 -5.02 -8.94
CA TYR A 45 13.18 -4.23 -8.50
C TYR A 45 14.46 -5.04 -8.65
N ILE A 46 15.59 -4.38 -8.90
CA ILE A 46 16.89 -5.01 -8.89
C ILE A 46 17.61 -4.59 -7.61
N VAL A 47 17.93 -5.55 -6.78
CA VAL A 47 18.65 -5.33 -5.52
C VAL A 47 20.11 -5.68 -5.72
N HIS A 48 20.98 -4.70 -5.50
CA HIS A 48 22.44 -4.90 -5.53
C HIS A 48 22.92 -5.13 -4.09
N THR A 49 23.58 -6.27 -3.89
CA THR A 49 24.13 -6.60 -2.58
C THR A 49 25.57 -6.07 -2.44
N LYS A 50 26.01 -5.84 -1.20
CA LYS A 50 27.41 -5.45 -0.90
C LYS A 50 28.45 -6.48 -1.35
N LYS A 51 28.01 -7.70 -1.68
CA LYS A 51 28.88 -8.76 -2.25
C LYS A 51 28.97 -8.70 -3.76
N GLY A 52 28.26 -7.78 -4.42
CA GLY A 52 28.23 -7.64 -5.87
C GLY A 52 27.23 -8.60 -6.57
N GLU A 53 26.31 -9.19 -5.85
CA GLU A 53 25.25 -10.01 -6.42
C GLU A 53 24.06 -9.13 -6.80
N GLU A 54 23.43 -9.40 -7.93
CA GLU A 54 22.20 -8.77 -8.40
C GLU A 54 21.04 -9.74 -8.18
N ILE A 55 20.00 -9.30 -7.47
CA ILE A 55 18.84 -10.10 -7.13
C ILE A 55 17.59 -9.38 -7.65
N GLU A 56 16.86 -10.01 -8.56
CA GLU A 56 15.56 -9.50 -8.98
C GLU A 56 14.50 -9.82 -7.92
N VAL A 57 13.86 -8.78 -7.39
CA VAL A 57 12.85 -8.89 -6.33
C VAL A 57 11.51 -8.41 -6.87
N HIS A 58 10.54 -9.32 -6.89
CA HIS A 58 9.18 -9.05 -7.33
C HIS A 58 8.19 -8.88 -6.18
N ASN A 59 8.55 -9.37 -5.00
CA ASN A 59 7.71 -9.31 -3.80
C ASN A 59 8.52 -8.71 -2.64
N PRO A 60 7.98 -7.76 -1.88
CA PRO A 60 8.66 -7.21 -0.71
C PRO A 60 9.11 -8.25 0.32
N GLY A 61 8.41 -9.41 0.39
CA GLY A 61 8.82 -10.53 1.23
C GLY A 61 10.14 -11.21 0.83
N GLY A 62 10.52 -11.11 -0.45
CA GLY A 62 11.78 -11.63 -0.97
C GLY A 62 12.98 -10.70 -0.84
N LEU A 63 12.81 -9.53 -0.21
CA LEU A 63 13.90 -8.57 -0.03
C LEU A 63 14.95 -9.13 0.94
N PRO A 64 16.24 -9.12 0.58
CA PRO A 64 17.33 -9.49 1.48
C PRO A 64 17.37 -8.61 2.73
N ASP A 65 18.12 -9.06 3.75
CA ASP A 65 18.36 -8.24 4.94
C ASP A 65 18.92 -6.86 4.54
N PRO A 66 18.36 -5.76 5.06
CA PRO A 66 18.79 -4.40 4.74
C PRO A 66 20.27 -4.14 4.95
N THR A 67 20.92 -4.90 5.85
CA THR A 67 22.37 -4.78 6.10
C THR A 67 23.24 -5.30 4.94
N LEU A 68 22.70 -6.20 4.12
CA LEU A 68 23.36 -6.80 2.95
C LEU A 68 23.15 -5.98 1.68
N ILE A 69 22.18 -5.10 1.66
CA ILE A 69 21.82 -4.27 0.49
C ILE A 69 22.79 -3.12 0.38
N ASP A 70 23.32 -2.89 -0.84
CA ASP A 70 24.06 -1.70 -1.21
C ASP A 70 23.09 -0.63 -1.71
N HIS A 71 22.37 -0.92 -2.77
CA HIS A 71 21.30 -0.07 -3.31
C HIS A 71 20.22 -0.91 -4.00
N ILE A 72 19.10 -0.26 -4.28
CA ILE A 72 17.97 -0.86 -5.01
C ILE A 72 17.66 0.00 -6.22
N ASP A 73 17.62 -0.64 -7.38
CA ASP A 73 17.20 -0.02 -8.62
C ASP A 73 15.72 -0.21 -8.85
N GLU A 74 15.03 0.88 -9.13
CA GLU A 74 13.62 0.86 -9.52
C GLU A 74 13.47 1.08 -11.03
N PRO A 75 12.47 0.43 -11.66
CA PRO A 75 12.20 0.63 -13.07
C PRO A 75 11.60 2.01 -13.33
N PHE A 76 12.18 2.72 -14.30
CA PHE A 76 11.67 3.98 -14.81
C PHE A 76 11.02 3.78 -16.18
N ILE A 77 9.98 4.53 -16.40
CA ILE A 77 9.32 4.65 -17.68
C ILE A 77 9.59 6.01 -18.30
N ARG A 78 9.61 6.05 -19.62
CA ARG A 78 9.49 7.29 -20.37
C ARG A 78 8.06 7.43 -20.83
N ALA A 79 7.42 8.49 -20.36
CA ALA A 79 6.01 8.75 -20.56
C ALA A 79 5.79 10.00 -21.42
N SER A 80 4.77 9.96 -22.25
CA SER A 80 4.24 11.08 -23.03
C SER A 80 2.80 11.36 -22.58
N VAL A 81 2.51 12.60 -22.24
CA VAL A 81 1.18 13.10 -21.89
C VAL A 81 0.76 14.13 -22.92
N ILE A 82 -0.26 13.82 -23.73
CA ILE A 82 -0.84 14.79 -24.65
C ILE A 82 -2.12 15.35 -24.04
N THR A 83 -2.18 16.70 -23.95
CA THR A 83 -3.30 17.36 -23.30
C THR A 83 -3.54 18.77 -23.89
N ASN A 84 -4.56 19.45 -23.38
CA ASN A 84 -4.78 20.88 -23.66
C ASN A 84 -3.92 21.74 -22.73
N THR A 85 -3.46 22.90 -23.22
CA THR A 85 -2.61 23.85 -22.48
C THR A 85 -3.18 24.26 -21.12
N THR A 86 -4.51 24.27 -20.96
CA THR A 86 -5.21 24.58 -19.70
C THR A 86 -4.83 23.62 -18.56
N TYR A 87 -4.49 22.36 -18.88
CA TYR A 87 -4.22 21.33 -17.88
C TYR A 87 -2.74 21.09 -17.59
N ILE A 88 -1.82 21.85 -18.22
CA ILE A 88 -0.36 21.69 -18.02
C ILE A 88 -0.01 21.78 -16.52
N GLY A 89 -0.43 22.85 -15.84
CA GLY A 89 -0.09 23.07 -14.43
C GLY A 89 -0.52 21.91 -13.50
N PRO A 90 -1.80 21.51 -13.50
CA PRO A 90 -2.27 20.37 -12.74
C PRO A 90 -1.54 19.05 -13.05
N ILE A 91 -1.26 18.78 -14.33
CA ILE A 91 -0.53 17.56 -14.76
C ILE A 91 0.93 17.61 -14.29
N MET A 92 1.60 18.74 -14.41
CA MET A 92 2.96 18.91 -13.89
C MET A 92 3.00 18.69 -12.37
N THR A 93 2.04 19.22 -11.63
CA THR A 93 1.93 19.00 -10.18
C THR A 93 1.74 17.52 -9.85
N LEU A 94 0.88 16.80 -10.60
CA LEU A 94 0.69 15.36 -10.43
C LEU A 94 1.97 14.59 -10.70
N CYS A 95 2.64 14.84 -11.83
CA CYS A 95 3.87 14.14 -12.20
C CYS A 95 5.02 14.39 -11.21
N LEU A 96 5.19 15.65 -10.78
CA LEU A 96 6.20 16.00 -9.76
C LEU A 96 5.89 15.33 -8.42
N GLY A 97 4.62 15.27 -8.00
CA GLY A 97 4.20 14.55 -6.80
C GLY A 97 4.44 13.03 -6.88
N LYS A 98 4.63 12.50 -8.08
CA LYS A 98 4.99 11.09 -8.38
C LYS A 98 6.49 10.93 -8.70
N ARG A 99 7.33 11.83 -8.25
CA ARG A 99 8.79 11.85 -8.48
C ARG A 99 9.20 11.89 -9.95
N GLY A 100 8.31 12.42 -10.80
CA GLY A 100 8.55 12.54 -12.23
C GLY A 100 9.57 13.63 -12.54
N VAL A 101 10.45 13.35 -13.51
CA VAL A 101 11.42 14.28 -14.04
C VAL A 101 10.93 14.77 -15.40
N LEU A 102 10.65 16.07 -15.52
CA LEU A 102 10.26 16.68 -16.80
C LEU A 102 11.44 16.64 -17.76
N LEU A 103 11.24 16.08 -18.95
CA LEU A 103 12.25 16.04 -20.00
C LEU A 103 12.07 17.16 -21.00
N LYS A 104 10.87 17.26 -21.57
CA LYS A 104 10.54 18.27 -22.57
C LYS A 104 9.04 18.54 -22.60
N GLN A 105 8.70 19.72 -23.17
CA GLN A 105 7.33 20.11 -23.46
C GLN A 105 7.29 20.64 -24.88
N GLU A 106 6.40 20.13 -25.71
CA GLU A 106 6.28 20.47 -27.11
C GLU A 106 4.84 20.86 -27.45
N TYR A 107 4.66 21.98 -28.11
CA TYR A 107 3.36 22.40 -28.61
C TYR A 107 3.13 21.78 -30.00
N ILE A 108 2.09 20.94 -30.11
CA ILE A 108 1.80 20.21 -31.34
C ILE A 108 1.03 21.12 -32.33
N SER A 109 -0.12 21.64 -31.89
CA SER A 109 -0.91 22.59 -32.68
C SER A 109 -1.96 23.25 -31.79
N GLY A 110 -2.21 24.54 -32.00
CA GLY A 110 -3.22 25.34 -31.28
C GLY A 110 -3.06 25.21 -29.78
N ASP A 111 -4.07 24.61 -29.11
CA ASP A 111 -4.08 24.44 -27.66
C ASP A 111 -3.54 23.09 -27.19
N ARG A 112 -2.97 22.26 -28.06
CA ARG A 112 -2.47 20.94 -27.71
C ARG A 112 -0.97 20.94 -27.43
N VAL A 113 -0.62 20.29 -26.32
CA VAL A 113 0.76 20.16 -25.85
C VAL A 113 1.06 18.70 -25.54
N GLU A 114 2.28 18.28 -25.86
CA GLU A 114 2.85 17.00 -25.45
C GLU A 114 3.94 17.25 -24.40
N ILE A 115 3.85 16.52 -23.29
CA ILE A 115 4.77 16.67 -22.15
C ILE A 115 5.42 15.31 -21.89
N HIS A 116 6.74 15.29 -21.90
CA HIS A 116 7.51 14.06 -21.69
C HIS A 116 8.11 14.03 -20.29
N TYR A 117 7.94 12.90 -19.62
CA TYR A 117 8.45 12.65 -18.28
C TYR A 117 9.19 11.31 -18.20
N ASP A 118 10.24 11.27 -17.40
CA ASP A 118 10.69 10.02 -16.81
C ASP A 118 10.00 9.86 -15.44
N LEU A 119 9.32 8.73 -15.22
CA LEU A 119 8.53 8.44 -14.02
C LEU A 119 8.90 7.06 -13.48
N PRO A 120 8.99 6.89 -12.15
CA PRO A 120 9.12 5.56 -11.56
C PRO A 120 7.85 4.75 -11.82
N LEU A 121 7.99 3.54 -12.34
CA LEU A 121 6.85 2.67 -12.68
C LEU A 121 5.96 2.40 -11.47
N GLY A 122 6.56 2.18 -10.30
CA GLY A 122 5.81 1.90 -9.06
C GLY A 122 4.86 3.02 -8.62
N GLU A 123 5.12 4.27 -9.02
CA GLU A 123 4.27 5.42 -8.67
C GLU A 123 3.05 5.58 -9.57
N ILE A 124 3.03 4.91 -10.73
CA ILE A 124 1.96 5.08 -11.73
C ILE A 124 0.96 3.92 -11.78
N VAL A 125 1.37 2.73 -11.29
CA VAL A 125 0.59 1.49 -11.48
C VAL A 125 -0.79 1.56 -10.81
N ILE A 126 -0.95 2.24 -9.69
CA ILE A 126 -2.16 2.14 -8.87
C ILE A 126 -3.20 3.20 -9.26
N ASP A 127 -2.90 4.47 -9.11
CA ASP A 127 -3.91 5.55 -9.13
C ASP A 127 -3.59 6.70 -10.09
N PHE A 128 -2.45 6.63 -10.77
CA PHE A 128 -1.98 7.75 -11.61
C PHE A 128 -2.91 8.04 -12.78
N TYR A 129 -3.34 7.00 -13.50
CA TYR A 129 -4.18 7.15 -14.69
C TYR A 129 -5.53 7.78 -14.34
N ASP A 130 -6.18 7.32 -13.28
CA ASP A 130 -7.46 7.85 -12.83
C ASP A 130 -7.34 9.32 -12.39
N LYS A 131 -6.28 9.65 -11.66
CA LYS A 131 -5.98 11.04 -11.29
C LYS A 131 -5.71 11.90 -12.51
N LEU A 132 -4.92 11.41 -13.47
CA LEU A 132 -4.63 12.11 -14.71
C LEU A 132 -5.92 12.42 -15.49
N LYS A 133 -6.79 11.45 -15.64
CA LYS A 133 -8.11 11.62 -16.29
C LYS A 133 -8.99 12.60 -15.53
N SER A 134 -9.05 12.49 -14.21
CA SER A 134 -9.85 13.39 -13.37
C SER A 134 -9.41 14.84 -13.48
N ILE A 135 -8.12 15.15 -13.31
CA ILE A 135 -7.61 16.52 -13.36
C ILE A 135 -7.67 17.15 -14.75
N SER A 136 -7.62 16.33 -15.80
CA SER A 136 -7.71 16.76 -17.20
C SER A 136 -9.14 16.70 -17.76
N LYS A 137 -10.13 16.35 -16.95
CA LYS A 137 -11.53 16.10 -17.37
C LYS A 137 -11.63 15.14 -18.55
N GLY A 138 -10.74 14.15 -18.60
CA GLY A 138 -10.67 13.15 -19.67
C GLY A 138 -9.86 13.57 -20.92
N TYR A 139 -9.39 14.81 -21.00
CA TYR A 139 -8.68 15.33 -22.20
C TYR A 139 -7.21 14.89 -22.29
N ALA A 140 -6.59 14.39 -21.22
CA ALA A 140 -5.23 13.89 -21.29
C ALA A 140 -5.20 12.46 -21.85
N SER A 141 -4.32 12.19 -22.79
CA SER A 141 -3.87 10.87 -23.16
C SER A 141 -2.50 10.59 -22.58
N PHE A 142 -2.24 9.34 -22.23
CA PHE A 142 -1.02 8.89 -21.57
C PHE A 142 -0.51 7.64 -22.28
N ASP A 143 0.72 7.70 -22.71
CA ASP A 143 1.46 6.59 -23.27
C ASP A 143 2.82 6.47 -22.62
N TYR A 144 3.35 5.26 -22.47
CA TYR A 144 4.65 5.06 -21.85
C TYR A 144 5.33 3.77 -22.35
N HIS A 145 6.63 3.73 -22.20
CA HIS A 145 7.44 2.52 -22.38
C HIS A 145 8.48 2.41 -21.27
N LEU A 146 8.86 1.18 -20.95
CA LEU A 146 9.95 0.90 -20.02
C LEU A 146 11.23 1.50 -20.60
N HIS A 147 12.00 2.18 -19.77
CA HIS A 147 13.19 2.88 -20.21
C HIS A 147 14.47 2.30 -19.60
N ASP A 148 14.66 2.47 -18.32
CA ASP A 148 15.86 2.04 -17.59
C ASP A 148 15.54 1.67 -16.14
N PHE A 149 16.56 1.19 -15.42
CA PHE A 149 16.53 1.03 -13.98
C PHE A 149 17.46 2.06 -13.35
N ARG A 150 17.04 2.69 -12.26
CA ARG A 150 17.81 3.74 -11.59
C ARG A 150 17.86 3.51 -10.08
N PRO A 151 19.03 3.77 -9.45
CA PRO A 151 19.18 3.70 -8.00
C PRO A 151 18.18 4.64 -7.31
N SER A 152 17.47 4.11 -6.32
CA SER A 152 16.47 4.85 -5.57
C SER A 152 16.50 4.52 -4.09
N LYS A 153 16.17 5.51 -3.27
CA LYS A 153 16.07 5.35 -1.81
C LYS A 153 14.75 4.68 -1.43
N LEU A 154 14.69 3.38 -1.67
CA LEU A 154 13.54 2.55 -1.34
C LEU A 154 13.68 1.93 0.04
N ALA A 155 12.55 1.76 0.73
CA ALA A 155 12.47 1.05 1.99
C ALA A 155 11.27 0.10 1.98
N LYS A 156 11.42 -1.05 2.61
CA LYS A 156 10.32 -1.97 2.88
C LYS A 156 9.48 -1.39 4.00
N LEU A 157 8.23 -1.15 3.70
CA LEU A 157 7.21 -0.75 4.66
C LEU A 157 6.40 -1.99 5.04
N ASP A 158 6.46 -2.37 6.31
CA ASP A 158 5.69 -3.46 6.87
C ASP A 158 4.50 -2.91 7.66
N ILE A 159 3.34 -3.57 7.50
CA ILE A 159 2.16 -3.32 8.33
C ILE A 159 2.10 -4.39 9.40
N LEU A 160 2.01 -3.96 10.66
CA LEU A 160 1.92 -4.86 11.80
C LEU A 160 0.55 -4.72 12.45
N LEU A 161 -0.08 -5.87 12.72
CA LEU A 161 -1.31 -5.97 13.49
C LEU A 161 -1.00 -6.60 14.85
N ASN A 162 -1.21 -5.85 15.92
CA ASN A 162 -0.83 -6.24 17.29
C ASN A 162 0.66 -6.62 17.47
N GLY A 163 1.53 -6.10 16.60
CA GLY A 163 2.98 -6.37 16.61
C GLY A 163 3.42 -7.47 15.66
N GLU A 164 2.51 -8.20 15.03
CA GLU A 164 2.81 -9.23 14.04
C GLU A 164 2.75 -8.65 12.62
N PRO A 165 3.77 -8.85 11.79
CA PRO A 165 3.78 -8.35 10.42
C PRO A 165 2.83 -9.14 9.54
N VAL A 166 2.12 -8.43 8.65
CA VAL A 166 1.25 -9.01 7.62
C VAL A 166 1.96 -8.87 6.28
N ASP A 167 2.52 -9.95 5.77
CA ASP A 167 3.35 -9.98 4.56
C ASP A 167 2.59 -9.53 3.31
N ALA A 168 1.31 -9.83 3.22
CA ALA A 168 0.44 -9.42 2.11
C ALA A 168 0.25 -7.89 2.00
N LEU A 169 0.46 -7.16 3.11
CA LEU A 169 0.37 -5.70 3.16
C LEU A 169 1.74 -5.01 3.12
N SER A 170 2.82 -5.79 3.05
CA SER A 170 4.16 -5.24 2.91
C SER A 170 4.35 -4.65 1.51
N THR A 171 5.02 -3.50 1.42
CA THR A 171 5.29 -2.83 0.14
C THR A 171 6.66 -2.17 0.12
N LEU A 172 7.24 -2.02 -1.08
CA LEU A 172 8.42 -1.18 -1.28
C LEU A 172 7.95 0.23 -1.64
N THR A 173 8.44 1.22 -0.91
CA THR A 173 8.08 2.63 -1.13
C THR A 173 9.31 3.51 -0.99
N HIS A 174 9.30 4.65 -1.68
CA HIS A 174 10.35 5.66 -1.51
C HIS A 174 10.32 6.23 -0.09
N VAL A 175 11.52 6.41 0.51
CA VAL A 175 11.65 6.84 1.91
C VAL A 175 10.89 8.14 2.19
N ASP A 176 10.92 9.11 1.27
CA ASP A 176 10.25 10.40 1.45
C ASP A 176 8.72 10.28 1.52
N ASN A 177 8.14 9.29 0.83
CA ASN A 177 6.69 9.05 0.80
C ASN A 177 6.23 8.06 1.87
N SER A 178 7.15 7.35 2.51
CA SER A 178 6.86 6.23 3.41
C SER A 178 5.98 6.61 4.59
N VAL A 179 6.23 7.74 5.22
CA VAL A 179 5.45 8.21 6.39
C VAL A 179 4.02 8.55 6.00
N THR A 180 3.85 9.26 4.88
CA THR A 180 2.52 9.65 4.37
C THR A 180 1.74 8.43 3.93
N PHE A 181 2.39 7.51 3.22
CA PHE A 181 1.79 6.26 2.77
C PHE A 181 1.42 5.36 3.95
N GLY A 182 2.35 5.15 4.90
CA GLY A 182 2.11 4.33 6.08
C GLY A 182 0.97 4.86 6.97
N ARG A 183 0.87 6.18 7.12
CA ARG A 183 -0.24 6.81 7.86
C ARG A 183 -1.59 6.55 7.18
N ARG A 184 -1.68 6.82 5.88
CA ARG A 184 -2.88 6.54 5.08
C ARG A 184 -3.32 5.07 5.17
N MET A 185 -2.36 4.15 5.08
CA MET A 185 -2.63 2.72 5.17
C MET A 185 -3.20 2.36 6.54
N CYS A 186 -2.58 2.85 7.64
CA CYS A 186 -3.09 2.64 8.99
C CYS A 186 -4.50 3.21 9.19
N GLU A 187 -4.77 4.41 8.69
CA GLU A 187 -6.09 5.05 8.73
C GLU A 187 -7.13 4.21 7.97
N LYS A 188 -6.79 3.76 6.76
CA LYS A 188 -7.70 2.95 5.94
C LYS A 188 -7.99 1.59 6.55
N LEU A 189 -6.98 0.91 7.07
CA LEU A 189 -7.16 -0.35 7.79
C LEU A 189 -8.03 -0.18 9.05
N LYS A 190 -7.88 0.93 9.77
CA LYS A 190 -8.73 1.25 10.92
C LYS A 190 -10.21 1.43 10.55
N GLU A 191 -10.51 1.93 9.35
CA GLU A 191 -11.88 2.05 8.83
C GLU A 191 -12.45 0.68 8.41
N LEU A 192 -11.62 -0.17 7.77
CA LEU A 192 -12.04 -1.43 7.18
C LEU A 192 -12.13 -2.57 8.19
N ILE A 193 -11.18 -2.67 9.12
CA ILE A 193 -11.16 -3.75 10.10
C ILE A 193 -12.25 -3.54 11.14
N PRO A 194 -13.18 -4.50 11.34
CA PRO A 194 -14.27 -4.38 12.31
C PRO A 194 -13.72 -4.40 13.74
N ARG A 195 -14.43 -3.70 14.64
CA ARG A 195 -14.11 -3.69 16.07
C ARG A 195 -14.29 -5.07 16.67
N GLN A 196 -13.26 -5.56 17.34
CA GLN A 196 -13.25 -6.86 18.01
C GLN A 196 -13.36 -6.70 19.54
N GLN A 197 -13.32 -7.82 20.28
CA GLN A 197 -13.42 -7.83 21.74
C GLN A 197 -12.18 -7.29 22.46
N PHE A 198 -11.06 -7.09 21.71
CA PHE A 198 -9.80 -6.55 22.18
C PHE A 198 -9.34 -5.38 21.30
N ASP A 199 -8.42 -4.58 21.83
CA ASP A 199 -7.86 -3.46 21.07
C ASP A 199 -6.87 -3.98 20.02
N ILE A 200 -7.01 -3.52 18.77
CA ILE A 200 -6.11 -3.85 17.68
C ILE A 200 -5.19 -2.65 17.44
N ALA A 201 -3.90 -2.87 17.59
CA ALA A 201 -2.88 -1.89 17.23
C ALA A 201 -2.45 -2.12 15.79
N ILE A 202 -2.67 -1.13 14.93
CA ILE A 202 -2.22 -1.09 13.54
C ILE A 202 -0.99 -0.21 13.50
N GLN A 203 0.13 -0.72 12.97
CA GLN A 203 1.38 0.00 12.92
C GLN A 203 2.01 -0.15 11.55
N ALA A 204 2.56 0.94 11.03
CA ALA A 204 3.42 0.92 9.86
C ALA A 204 4.86 1.09 10.32
N ALA A 205 5.76 0.22 9.86
CA ALA A 205 7.14 0.21 10.27
C ALA A 205 8.11 0.07 9.09
N ILE A 206 9.29 0.64 9.23
CA ILE A 206 10.44 0.42 8.35
C ILE A 206 11.53 -0.23 9.20
N GLY A 207 11.79 -1.51 8.98
CA GLY A 207 12.61 -2.30 9.87
C GLY A 207 12.06 -2.27 11.31
N ALA A 208 12.89 -1.88 12.29
CA ALA A 208 12.47 -1.77 13.69
C ALA A 208 11.75 -0.44 14.03
N LYS A 209 11.73 0.53 13.10
CA LYS A 209 11.18 1.87 13.38
C LYS A 209 9.71 1.97 12.99
N ILE A 210 8.84 2.18 13.98
CA ILE A 210 7.42 2.49 13.73
C ILE A 210 7.31 3.95 13.26
N ILE A 211 6.69 4.15 12.09
CA ILE A 211 6.51 5.47 11.45
C ILE A 211 5.08 5.99 11.53
N ALA A 212 4.10 5.10 11.69
CA ALA A 212 2.70 5.46 11.91
C ALA A 212 2.02 4.43 12.80
N ARG A 213 0.99 4.86 13.54
CA ARG A 213 0.23 3.98 14.42
C ARG A 213 -1.21 4.46 14.53
N GLU A 214 -2.14 3.51 14.41
CA GLU A 214 -3.55 3.67 14.73
C GLU A 214 -4.01 2.58 15.69
N THR A 215 -5.15 2.77 16.32
CA THR A 215 -5.70 1.79 17.26
C THR A 215 -7.20 1.68 17.07
N ILE A 216 -7.68 0.47 16.86
CA ILE A 216 -9.10 0.13 16.88
C ILE A 216 -9.45 -0.26 18.31
N LYS A 217 -10.33 0.50 18.95
CA LYS A 217 -10.75 0.22 20.32
C LYS A 217 -11.68 -0.99 20.37
N ALA A 218 -11.50 -1.84 21.37
CA ALA A 218 -12.38 -2.98 21.63
C ALA A 218 -13.84 -2.57 21.80
N VAL A 219 -14.74 -3.47 21.43
CA VAL A 219 -16.15 -3.35 21.81
C VAL A 219 -16.24 -3.41 23.35
N ARG A 220 -16.84 -2.39 23.96
CA ARG A 220 -17.06 -2.33 25.42
C ARG A 220 -18.49 -2.74 25.75
N LYS A 221 -18.61 -3.78 26.56
CA LYS A 221 -19.85 -4.05 27.31
C LYS A 221 -19.81 -3.21 28.58
N ASP A 222 -20.88 -2.47 28.87
CA ASP A 222 -21.00 -1.77 30.14
C ASP A 222 -21.26 -2.77 31.26
N VAL A 223 -20.18 -3.19 31.93
CA VAL A 223 -20.23 -4.16 33.05
C VAL A 223 -20.68 -3.49 34.34
N THR A 224 -20.79 -2.15 34.37
CA THR A 224 -21.20 -1.38 35.54
C THR A 224 -22.64 -0.91 35.47
N ALA A 225 -23.34 -1.11 34.35
CA ALA A 225 -24.75 -0.66 34.13
C ALA A 225 -25.72 -1.16 35.20
N LYS A 226 -25.49 -2.36 35.76
CA LYS A 226 -26.35 -2.94 36.81
C LYS A 226 -25.84 -2.64 38.24
N CYS A 227 -24.83 -1.82 38.41
CA CYS A 227 -24.30 -1.43 39.71
C CYS A 227 -25.05 -0.15 40.20
N TYR A 228 -26.23 -0.32 40.78
CA TYR A 228 -26.96 0.76 41.43
C TYR A 228 -26.28 1.05 42.78
N GLY A 229 -26.04 2.35 43.05
CA GLY A 229 -25.48 2.82 44.31
C GLY A 229 -23.95 3.08 44.25
N GLY A 230 -23.44 3.69 45.31
CA GLY A 230 -22.10 4.25 45.38
C GLY A 230 -20.93 3.26 45.63
N ASP A 231 -21.09 1.94 45.42
CA ASP A 231 -20.04 0.97 45.63
C ASP A 231 -18.94 1.07 44.56
N ILE A 232 -18.03 2.00 44.82
CA ILE A 232 -16.86 2.29 43.96
C ILE A 232 -15.95 1.09 43.90
N SER A 233 -15.81 0.31 44.97
CA SER A 233 -14.90 -0.84 45.05
C SER A 233 -15.38 -1.97 44.14
N ARG A 234 -16.67 -2.25 44.11
CA ARG A 234 -17.28 -3.25 43.21
C ARG A 234 -17.16 -2.84 41.74
N LYS A 235 -17.44 -1.57 41.42
CA LYS A 235 -17.27 -1.04 40.06
C LYS A 235 -15.83 -1.23 39.58
N ARG A 236 -14.85 -0.89 40.42
CA ARG A 236 -13.42 -1.03 40.11
C ARG A 236 -13.02 -2.49 39.85
N LYS A 237 -13.45 -3.42 40.69
CA LYS A 237 -13.18 -4.86 40.51
C LYS A 237 -13.77 -5.41 39.19
N LEU A 238 -14.99 -4.98 38.81
CA LEU A 238 -15.59 -5.39 37.56
C LEU A 238 -14.84 -4.85 36.33
N LEU A 239 -14.38 -3.61 36.38
CA LEU A 239 -13.56 -3.02 35.32
C LEU A 239 -12.17 -3.67 35.21
N GLU A 240 -11.55 -4.03 36.37
CA GLU A 240 -10.28 -4.75 36.38
C GLU A 240 -10.42 -6.16 35.76
N LYS A 241 -11.46 -6.92 36.14
CA LYS A 241 -11.76 -8.23 35.52
C LYS A 241 -12.00 -8.11 34.01
N GLN A 242 -12.70 -7.08 33.56
CA GLN A 242 -12.90 -6.83 32.13
C GLN A 242 -11.58 -6.55 31.42
N LYS A 243 -10.70 -5.77 32.04
CA LYS A 243 -9.37 -5.45 31.50
C LYS A 243 -8.50 -6.69 31.39
N GLU A 244 -8.48 -7.55 32.42
CA GLU A 244 -7.74 -8.82 32.38
C GLU A 244 -8.30 -9.78 31.32
N GLY A 245 -9.62 -9.90 31.22
CA GLY A 245 -10.27 -10.71 30.17
C GLY A 245 -9.89 -10.27 28.78
N LYS A 246 -9.88 -8.95 28.51
CA LYS A 246 -9.43 -8.41 27.23
C LYS A 246 -7.94 -8.66 26.96
N LYS A 247 -7.09 -8.58 27.99
CA LYS A 247 -5.66 -8.90 27.86
C LYS A 247 -5.44 -10.37 27.46
N ARG A 248 -6.18 -11.30 28.07
CA ARG A 248 -6.13 -12.73 27.70
C ARG A 248 -6.65 -12.97 26.29
N MET A 249 -7.77 -12.36 25.90
CA MET A 249 -8.31 -12.45 24.54
C MET A 249 -7.33 -11.95 23.48
N LYS A 250 -6.61 -10.86 23.78
CA LYS A 250 -5.58 -10.35 22.88
C LYS A 250 -4.39 -11.30 22.69
N GLN A 251 -4.07 -12.13 23.68
CA GLN A 251 -2.98 -13.11 23.60
C GLN A 251 -3.36 -14.37 22.80
N ILE A 252 -4.65 -14.65 22.68
CA ILE A 252 -5.16 -15.89 22.03
C ILE A 252 -5.78 -15.56 20.66
N GLY A 253 -6.33 -14.36 20.50
CA GLY A 253 -7.06 -13.97 19.29
C GLY A 253 -6.12 -13.54 18.16
N THR A 254 -6.28 -14.17 17.00
CA THR A 254 -5.77 -13.67 15.72
C THR A 254 -6.67 -12.57 15.22
N VAL A 255 -6.11 -11.58 14.55
CA VAL A 255 -6.87 -10.51 13.90
C VAL A 255 -7.30 -11.01 12.52
N GLU A 256 -8.60 -11.15 12.31
CA GLU A 256 -9.14 -11.38 10.96
C GLU A 256 -9.12 -10.05 10.20
N VAL A 257 -8.51 -10.08 9.03
CA VAL A 257 -8.33 -8.92 8.14
C VAL A 257 -9.05 -9.15 6.84
#